data_ba71bfd26dfd71ca9143b42c10e6f6d4
#
_entry.id   ba71bfd26dfd71ca9143b42c10e6f6d4
#
_cell.length_a   1.000
_cell.length_b   1.000
_cell.length_c   1.000
_cell.angle_alpha   90.00
_cell.angle_beta   90.00
_cell.angle_gamma   90.00
#
_symmetry.space_group_name_H-M   'P 1'
#
loop_
_entity.id
_entity.type
_entity.pdbx_description
1 polymer ?
#
loop_
_entity_poly.entity_id
_entity_poly.type
_entity_poly.pdbx_seq_one_letter_code
_entity_poly.pdbx_strand_id
1 'polypeptide(L)'
;MSDALLRLENVTIQFGGLKAVADLDLALPKGSLFGLIGPNGAGKTTVFNLITGVYAPTAGRILLNGEPIHGLRPSAIARKGVTRTFQNIRLFASRTCLDNVRIAAHQHAQASLADALLRNDRFARDEAAMEKTARELLDRLGLAAYADVLALELPYGQQRRLEIARALAGRPSLLLLDEPAAGLNPQESEALMHTIEQLRESLGLTILLIEHDMKVVMGCCRQIAVLDYGVKIAEGSATAIRNDPKVVEAYLGEDVHAGGES
;
A
#
# COMPACT_ATOMS: atom_id res chain seq x y z
N MET A 1 -6.39 22.29 -12.39
CA MET A 1 -6.31 20.82 -12.53
C MET A 1 -5.56 20.32 -11.32
N SER A 2 -6.18 19.55 -10.44
CA SER A 2 -5.51 19.05 -9.22
C SER A 2 -4.27 18.24 -9.60
N ASP A 3 -3.17 18.51 -8.89
CA ASP A 3 -1.88 17.82 -9.08
C ASP A 3 -1.99 16.39 -8.52
N ALA A 4 -2.66 15.51 -9.29
CA ALA A 4 -2.87 14.13 -8.89
C ALA A 4 -1.61 13.31 -9.18
N LEU A 5 -1.09 12.61 -8.16
CA LEU A 5 0.03 11.70 -8.30
C LEU A 5 -0.34 10.47 -9.13
N LEU A 6 -1.48 9.87 -8.83
CA LEU A 6 -2.00 8.68 -9.53
C LEU A 6 -3.35 9.02 -10.17
N ARG A 7 -3.55 8.57 -11.40
CA ARG A 7 -4.83 8.62 -12.09
C ARG A 7 -5.15 7.28 -12.74
N LEU A 8 -6.35 6.81 -12.51
CA LEU A 8 -6.97 5.74 -13.26
C LEU A 8 -8.05 6.41 -14.14
N GLU A 9 -8.03 6.15 -15.44
CA GLU A 9 -8.94 6.76 -16.41
C GLU A 9 -9.67 5.66 -17.15
N ASN A 10 -10.98 5.49 -16.89
CA ASN A 10 -11.87 4.47 -17.44
C ASN A 10 -11.27 3.04 -17.39
N VAL A 11 -10.63 2.71 -16.26
CA VAL A 11 -9.90 1.45 -16.12
C VAL A 11 -10.87 0.28 -15.97
N THR A 12 -10.75 -0.68 -16.87
CA THR A 12 -11.53 -1.93 -16.86
C THR A 12 -10.59 -3.12 -16.89
N ILE A 13 -10.90 -4.17 -16.11
CA ILE A 13 -10.29 -5.49 -16.24
C ILE A 13 -11.36 -6.56 -16.20
N GLN A 14 -11.23 -7.50 -17.13
CA GLN A 14 -12.15 -8.63 -17.29
C GLN A 14 -11.39 -9.95 -17.26
N PHE A 15 -11.87 -10.91 -16.49
CA PHE A 15 -11.39 -12.28 -16.43
C PHE A 15 -12.47 -13.20 -16.99
N GLY A 16 -12.25 -13.74 -18.19
CA GLY A 16 -13.31 -14.49 -18.89
C GLY A 16 -14.56 -13.63 -19.11
N GLY A 17 -15.69 -14.05 -18.53
CA GLY A 17 -16.96 -13.30 -18.61
C GLY A 17 -17.17 -12.26 -17.50
N LEU A 18 -16.32 -12.24 -16.45
CA LEU A 18 -16.50 -11.41 -15.27
C LEU A 18 -15.67 -10.13 -15.39
N LYS A 19 -16.30 -8.95 -15.32
CA LYS A 19 -15.62 -7.67 -15.12
C LYS A 19 -15.34 -7.49 -13.64
N ALA A 20 -14.08 -7.66 -13.23
CA ALA A 20 -13.65 -7.48 -11.83
C ALA A 20 -13.48 -6.01 -11.43
N VAL A 21 -13.20 -5.13 -12.42
CA VAL A 21 -13.28 -3.66 -12.31
C VAL A 21 -13.84 -3.14 -13.62
N ALA A 22 -14.79 -2.21 -13.56
CA ALA A 22 -15.47 -1.65 -14.70
C ALA A 22 -15.43 -0.11 -14.67
N ASP A 23 -14.88 0.47 -15.73
CA ASP A 23 -14.88 1.91 -16.01
C ASP A 23 -14.47 2.78 -14.81
N LEU A 24 -13.43 2.34 -14.09
CA LEU A 24 -12.97 3.01 -12.87
C LEU A 24 -12.19 4.27 -13.20
N ASP A 25 -12.73 5.40 -12.76
CA ASP A 25 -12.05 6.69 -12.69
C ASP A 25 -11.66 7.00 -11.23
N LEU A 26 -10.37 7.22 -10.97
CA LEU A 26 -9.84 7.54 -9.65
C LEU A 26 -8.67 8.50 -9.78
N ALA A 27 -8.64 9.54 -8.96
CA ALA A 27 -7.54 10.51 -8.91
C ALA A 27 -7.06 10.72 -7.48
N LEU A 28 -5.81 10.33 -7.21
CA LEU A 28 -5.19 10.53 -5.91
C LEU A 28 -4.36 11.82 -5.89
N PRO A 29 -4.76 12.83 -5.11
CA PRO A 29 -3.95 14.04 -4.93
C PRO A 29 -2.59 13.70 -4.30
N LYS A 30 -1.55 14.42 -4.73
CA LYS A 30 -0.21 14.26 -4.15
C LYS A 30 -0.21 14.57 -2.66
N GLY A 31 0.47 13.74 -1.87
CA GLY A 31 0.55 13.89 -0.41
C GLY A 31 -0.74 13.54 0.34
N SER A 32 -1.74 12.92 -0.31
CA SER A 32 -2.98 12.50 0.34
C SER A 32 -2.87 11.12 1.00
N LEU A 33 -3.70 10.89 2.03
CA LEU A 33 -4.08 9.57 2.51
C LEU A 33 -5.51 9.31 2.01
N PHE A 34 -5.62 8.42 1.03
CA PHE A 34 -6.85 8.12 0.31
C PHE A 34 -7.34 6.71 0.64
N GLY A 35 -8.61 6.56 1.00
CA GLY A 35 -9.21 5.26 1.31
C GLY A 35 -9.88 4.64 0.07
N LEU A 36 -9.68 3.36 -0.15
CA LEU A 36 -10.42 2.55 -1.10
C LEU A 36 -11.13 1.43 -0.34
N ILE A 37 -12.44 1.55 -0.19
CA ILE A 37 -13.25 0.65 0.61
C ILE A 37 -14.31 -0.05 -0.24
N GLY A 38 -15.03 -0.97 0.35
CA GLY A 38 -16.13 -1.71 -0.27
C GLY A 38 -16.24 -3.13 0.28
N PRO A 39 -17.34 -3.82 -0.01
CA PRO A 39 -17.57 -5.21 0.37
C PRO A 39 -16.46 -6.18 -0.05
N ASN A 40 -16.49 -7.40 0.50
CA ASN A 40 -15.61 -8.47 0.04
C ASN A 40 -15.93 -8.80 -1.42
N GLY A 41 -14.88 -8.99 -2.24
CA GLY A 41 -15.09 -9.19 -3.68
C GLY A 41 -15.39 -7.92 -4.51
N ALA A 42 -15.48 -6.73 -3.91
CA ALA A 42 -15.77 -5.48 -4.62
C ALA A 42 -14.71 -5.06 -5.65
N GLY A 43 -13.54 -5.75 -5.72
CA GLY A 43 -12.48 -5.46 -6.68
C GLY A 43 -11.30 -4.65 -6.14
N LYS A 44 -11.26 -4.31 -4.84
CA LYS A 44 -10.20 -3.50 -4.21
C LYS A 44 -8.78 -4.04 -4.47
N THR A 45 -8.55 -5.33 -4.17
CA THR A 45 -7.25 -5.99 -4.42
C THR A 45 -6.92 -6.05 -5.92
N THR A 46 -7.93 -6.16 -6.78
CA THR A 46 -7.75 -6.11 -8.24
C THR A 46 -7.24 -4.73 -8.66
N VAL A 47 -7.74 -3.64 -8.08
CA VAL A 47 -7.22 -2.27 -8.32
C VAL A 47 -5.75 -2.17 -7.91
N PHE A 48 -5.36 -2.70 -6.75
CA PHE A 48 -3.96 -2.73 -6.32
C PHE A 48 -3.09 -3.53 -7.29
N ASN A 49 -3.58 -4.68 -7.78
CA ASN A 49 -2.87 -5.51 -8.75
C ASN A 49 -2.70 -4.80 -10.10
N LEU A 50 -3.67 -3.99 -10.51
CA LEU A 50 -3.60 -3.14 -11.71
C LEU A 50 -2.55 -2.04 -11.55
N ILE A 51 -2.56 -1.30 -10.42
CA ILE A 51 -1.60 -0.23 -10.13
C ILE A 51 -0.17 -0.76 -10.04
N THR A 52 0.01 -1.96 -9.48
CA THR A 52 1.35 -2.57 -9.31
C THR A 52 1.82 -3.38 -10.53
N GLY A 53 1.02 -3.47 -11.60
CA GLY A 53 1.38 -4.15 -12.85
C GLY A 53 1.37 -5.69 -12.75
N VAL A 54 0.75 -6.25 -11.70
CA VAL A 54 0.46 -7.70 -11.61
C VAL A 54 -0.57 -8.08 -12.69
N TYR A 55 -1.52 -7.19 -12.92
CA TYR A 55 -2.48 -7.29 -14.02
C TYR A 55 -2.36 -6.09 -14.97
N ALA A 56 -2.56 -6.34 -16.25
CA ALA A 56 -2.75 -5.29 -17.24
C ALA A 56 -4.25 -5.01 -17.40
N PRO A 57 -4.70 -3.74 -17.48
CA PRO A 57 -6.09 -3.42 -17.73
C PRO A 57 -6.50 -3.88 -19.14
N THR A 58 -7.75 -4.32 -19.30
CA THR A 58 -8.35 -4.65 -20.60
C THR A 58 -8.67 -3.38 -21.39
N ALA A 59 -9.02 -2.28 -20.69
CA ALA A 59 -9.27 -0.96 -21.25
C ALA A 59 -8.91 0.13 -20.23
N GLY A 60 -8.77 1.36 -20.72
CA GLY A 60 -8.43 2.52 -19.90
C GLY A 60 -6.93 2.71 -19.71
N ARG A 61 -6.55 3.64 -18.84
CA ARG A 61 -5.15 4.04 -18.60
C ARG A 61 -4.88 4.25 -17.12
N ILE A 62 -3.66 3.93 -16.70
CA ILE A 62 -3.15 4.22 -15.35
C ILE A 62 -1.92 5.10 -15.51
N LEU A 63 -1.96 6.26 -14.88
CA LEU A 63 -0.92 7.29 -14.98
C LEU A 63 -0.34 7.58 -13.59
N LEU A 64 0.98 7.60 -13.47
CA LEU A 64 1.73 8.05 -12.29
C LEU A 64 2.50 9.31 -12.65
N ASN A 65 2.28 10.43 -11.96
CA ASN A 65 2.84 11.74 -12.33
C ASN A 65 2.58 12.12 -13.80
N GLY A 66 1.42 11.73 -14.37
CA GLY A 66 1.09 11.95 -15.77
C GLY A 66 1.72 10.97 -16.78
N GLU A 67 2.62 10.09 -16.34
CA GLU A 67 3.25 9.08 -17.19
C GLU A 67 2.49 7.75 -17.11
N PRO A 68 2.24 7.06 -18.25
CA PRO A 68 1.57 5.77 -18.26
C PRO A 68 2.43 4.69 -17.59
N ILE A 69 1.79 3.93 -16.68
CA ILE A 69 2.42 2.79 -15.99
C ILE A 69 1.72 1.46 -16.29
N HIS A 70 0.53 1.47 -16.89
CA HIS A 70 -0.17 0.25 -17.31
C HIS A 70 0.66 -0.53 -18.35
N GLY A 71 0.67 -1.85 -18.22
CA GLY A 71 1.47 -2.73 -19.08
C GLY A 71 2.96 -2.80 -18.74
N LEU A 72 3.45 -2.00 -17.78
CA LEU A 72 4.80 -2.14 -17.26
C LEU A 72 4.90 -3.33 -16.30
N ARG A 73 6.09 -3.95 -16.24
CA ARG A 73 6.38 -5.01 -15.25
C ARG A 73 6.39 -4.43 -13.83
N PRO A 74 6.01 -5.22 -12.80
CA PRO A 74 6.00 -4.76 -11.40
C PRO A 74 7.32 -4.13 -10.94
N SER A 75 8.45 -4.70 -11.34
CA SER A 75 9.77 -4.14 -11.00
C SER A 75 10.06 -2.77 -11.62
N ALA A 76 9.49 -2.47 -12.79
CA ALA A 76 9.60 -1.15 -13.42
C ALA A 76 8.71 -0.11 -12.70
N ILE A 77 7.51 -0.53 -12.28
CA ILE A 77 6.59 0.31 -11.50
C ILE A 77 7.18 0.60 -10.11
N ALA A 78 7.78 -0.41 -9.46
CA ALA A 78 8.47 -0.20 -8.18
C ALA A 78 9.61 0.83 -8.31
N ARG A 79 10.43 0.78 -9.38
CA ARG A 79 11.47 1.78 -9.65
C ARG A 79 10.93 3.18 -9.92
N LYS A 80 9.67 3.30 -10.36
CA LYS A 80 8.98 4.61 -10.49
C LYS A 80 8.44 5.13 -9.15
N GLY A 81 8.67 4.41 -8.05
CA GLY A 81 8.30 4.84 -6.71
C GLY A 81 6.91 4.39 -6.26
N VAL A 82 6.42 3.25 -6.73
CA VAL A 82 5.21 2.60 -6.19
C VAL A 82 5.62 1.39 -5.38
N THR A 83 5.27 1.36 -4.10
CA THR A 83 5.48 0.19 -3.23
C THR A 83 4.16 -0.26 -2.60
N ARG A 84 4.10 -1.54 -2.19
CA ARG A 84 2.90 -2.14 -1.63
C ARG A 84 3.26 -3.05 -0.45
N THR A 85 2.43 -3.00 0.61
CA THR A 85 2.33 -4.09 1.58
C THR A 85 1.31 -5.12 1.10
N PHE A 86 1.28 -6.29 1.71
CA PHE A 86 0.37 -7.36 1.34
C PHE A 86 -0.51 -7.75 2.52
N GLN A 87 -1.73 -8.21 2.26
CA GLN A 87 -2.66 -8.70 3.27
C GLN A 87 -1.99 -9.79 4.14
N ASN A 88 -1.34 -10.76 3.51
CA ASN A 88 -0.48 -11.71 4.21
C ASN A 88 0.94 -11.17 4.31
N ILE A 89 1.48 -11.10 5.51
CA ILE A 89 2.83 -10.59 5.78
C ILE A 89 3.86 -11.37 4.95
N ARG A 90 4.69 -10.64 4.17
CA ARG A 90 5.71 -11.22 3.30
C ARG A 90 7.10 -10.79 3.72
N LEU A 91 7.48 -11.12 4.95
CA LEU A 91 8.83 -10.87 5.46
C LEU A 91 9.78 -12.02 5.12
N PHE A 92 11.06 -11.73 5.06
CA PHE A 92 12.10 -12.76 5.08
C PHE A 92 12.23 -13.26 6.52
N ALA A 93 11.47 -14.30 6.85
CA ALA A 93 11.25 -14.79 8.22
C ALA A 93 12.57 -15.15 8.94
N SER A 94 13.54 -15.72 8.23
CA SER A 94 14.86 -16.12 8.73
C SER A 94 15.93 -15.02 8.70
N ARG A 95 15.53 -13.77 8.41
CA ARG A 95 16.41 -12.61 8.42
C ARG A 95 16.03 -11.67 9.55
N THR A 96 17.01 -10.87 10.02
CA THR A 96 16.77 -9.86 11.03
C THR A 96 15.84 -8.75 10.51
N CYS A 97 15.29 -7.96 11.43
CA CYS A 97 14.50 -6.78 11.04
C CYS A 97 15.32 -5.83 10.19
N LEU A 98 16.57 -5.58 10.58
CA LEU A 98 17.51 -4.73 9.85
C LEU A 98 17.73 -5.25 8.41
N ASP A 99 18.00 -6.55 8.26
CA ASP A 99 18.22 -7.16 6.94
C ASP A 99 16.99 -7.08 6.05
N ASN A 100 15.78 -7.27 6.61
CA ASN A 100 14.53 -7.14 5.86
C ASN A 100 14.40 -5.76 5.20
N VAL A 101 14.75 -4.71 5.92
CA VAL A 101 14.68 -3.33 5.42
C VAL A 101 15.85 -3.03 4.47
N ARG A 102 17.07 -3.49 4.77
CA ARG A 102 18.25 -3.32 3.91
C ARG A 102 18.06 -3.96 2.53
N ILE A 103 17.50 -5.17 2.47
CA ILE A 103 17.21 -5.86 1.20
C ILE A 103 16.32 -4.99 0.31
N ALA A 104 15.31 -4.33 0.87
CA ALA A 104 14.44 -3.44 0.08
C ALA A 104 15.14 -2.14 -0.34
N ALA A 105 16.05 -1.61 0.49
CA ALA A 105 16.84 -0.43 0.16
C ALA A 105 17.84 -0.68 -0.99
N HIS A 106 18.20 -1.95 -1.26
CA HIS A 106 19.17 -2.32 -2.29
C HIS A 106 18.78 -1.89 -3.71
N GLN A 107 17.49 -1.65 -3.98
CA GLN A 107 17.05 -1.10 -5.29
C GLN A 107 17.68 0.26 -5.63
N HIS A 108 18.22 0.98 -4.63
CA HIS A 108 18.87 2.28 -4.79
C HIS A 108 20.41 2.18 -4.78
N ALA A 109 20.96 0.98 -4.61
CA ALA A 109 22.39 0.77 -4.69
C ALA A 109 22.93 1.14 -6.07
N GLN A 110 24.05 1.85 -6.08
CA GLN A 110 24.74 2.27 -7.30
C GLN A 110 25.96 1.41 -7.60
N ALA A 111 26.42 0.63 -6.63
CA ALA A 111 27.54 -0.27 -6.79
C ALA A 111 27.21 -1.37 -7.80
N SER A 112 28.12 -1.62 -8.72
CA SER A 112 28.03 -2.70 -9.68
C SER A 112 28.38 -4.06 -9.03
N LEU A 113 28.11 -5.14 -9.72
CA LEU A 113 28.53 -6.47 -9.26
C LEU A 113 30.06 -6.57 -9.10
N ALA A 114 30.83 -5.87 -9.95
CA ALA A 114 32.29 -5.80 -9.82
C ALA A 114 32.72 -5.04 -8.55
N ASP A 115 32.03 -3.93 -8.21
CA ASP A 115 32.27 -3.17 -6.98
C ASP A 115 32.04 -4.03 -5.74
N ALA A 116 30.95 -4.81 -5.76
CA ALA A 116 30.59 -5.74 -4.67
C ALA A 116 31.63 -6.87 -4.53
N LEU A 117 32.12 -7.44 -5.65
CA LEU A 117 33.13 -8.49 -5.66
C LEU A 117 34.48 -8.00 -5.11
N LEU A 118 34.88 -6.78 -5.51
CA LEU A 118 36.12 -6.14 -5.06
C LEU A 118 36.01 -5.46 -3.70
N ARG A 119 34.81 -5.35 -3.13
CA ARG A 119 34.51 -4.65 -1.87
C ARG A 119 35.16 -3.25 -1.80
N ASN A 120 35.07 -2.52 -2.90
CA ASN A 120 35.67 -1.19 -2.98
C ASN A 120 34.89 -0.13 -2.18
N ASP A 121 35.39 1.11 -2.14
CA ASP A 121 34.79 2.22 -1.37
C ASP A 121 33.37 2.58 -1.81
N ARG A 122 33.00 2.32 -3.08
CA ARG A 122 31.65 2.55 -3.58
C ARG A 122 30.65 1.57 -2.96
N PHE A 123 31.03 0.28 -2.97
CA PHE A 123 30.25 -0.74 -2.29
C PHE A 123 30.11 -0.46 -0.79
N ALA A 124 31.21 -0.12 -0.10
CA ALA A 124 31.19 0.20 1.33
C ALA A 124 30.27 1.39 1.66
N ARG A 125 30.28 2.44 0.81
CA ARG A 125 29.37 3.60 0.96
C ARG A 125 27.90 3.24 0.75
N ASP A 126 27.58 2.42 -0.25
CA ASP A 126 26.20 1.97 -0.48
C ASP A 126 25.69 1.12 0.71
N GLU A 127 26.51 0.19 1.21
CA GLU A 127 26.17 -0.62 2.38
C GLU A 127 25.89 0.25 3.63
N ALA A 128 26.76 1.21 3.90
CA ALA A 128 26.57 2.14 5.03
C ALA A 128 25.32 3.02 4.86
N ALA A 129 25.03 3.48 3.64
CA ALA A 129 23.82 4.26 3.35
C ALA A 129 22.53 3.43 3.51
N MET A 130 22.54 2.19 3.05
CA MET A 130 21.42 1.26 3.22
C MET A 130 21.18 0.93 4.70
N GLU A 131 22.24 0.66 5.45
CA GLU A 131 22.13 0.39 6.89
C GLU A 131 21.58 1.61 7.64
N LYS A 132 22.09 2.81 7.38
CA LYS A 132 21.60 4.05 7.96
C LYS A 132 20.11 4.23 7.67
N THR A 133 19.70 4.11 6.41
CA THR A 133 18.28 4.22 6.02
C THR A 133 17.42 3.18 6.74
N ALA A 134 17.90 1.94 6.85
CA ALA A 134 17.15 0.88 7.51
C ALA A 134 16.98 1.15 9.02
N ARG A 135 18.01 1.59 9.71
CA ARG A 135 17.94 1.96 11.14
C ARG A 135 17.00 3.13 11.39
N GLU A 136 17.05 4.18 10.54
CA GLU A 136 16.14 5.32 10.62
C GLU A 136 14.67 4.92 10.42
N LEU A 137 14.38 4.01 9.49
CA LEU A 137 13.03 3.51 9.26
C LEU A 137 12.53 2.61 10.39
N LEU A 138 13.40 1.76 10.94
CA LEU A 138 13.07 0.95 12.13
C LEU A 138 12.76 1.84 13.32
N ASP A 139 13.53 2.89 13.54
CA ASP A 139 13.31 3.86 14.64
C ASP A 139 11.96 4.56 14.48
N ARG A 140 11.67 5.11 13.30
CA ARG A 140 10.38 5.78 13.00
C ARG A 140 9.16 4.89 13.22
N LEU A 141 9.31 3.58 13.08
CA LEU A 141 8.25 2.58 13.28
C LEU A 141 8.26 1.92 14.66
N GLY A 142 9.15 2.40 15.59
CA GLY A 142 9.25 1.89 16.94
C GLY A 142 9.89 0.49 17.02
N LEU A 143 10.72 0.14 16.04
CA LEU A 143 11.38 -1.17 15.92
C LEU A 143 12.89 -1.12 16.17
N ALA A 144 13.44 0.01 16.64
CA ALA A 144 14.89 0.18 16.84
C ALA A 144 15.49 -0.91 17.75
N ALA A 145 14.80 -1.26 18.85
CA ALA A 145 15.22 -2.32 19.78
C ALA A 145 15.20 -3.73 19.18
N TYR A 146 14.52 -3.93 18.06
CA TYR A 146 14.37 -5.23 17.40
C TYR A 146 15.25 -5.37 16.15
N ALA A 147 16.17 -4.44 15.89
CA ALA A 147 16.97 -4.41 14.67
C ALA A 147 17.63 -5.76 14.37
N ASP A 148 18.20 -6.40 15.37
CA ASP A 148 18.95 -7.65 15.26
C ASP A 148 18.10 -8.91 15.56
N VAL A 149 16.80 -8.75 15.85
CA VAL A 149 15.85 -9.84 16.11
C VAL A 149 15.38 -10.40 14.78
N LEU A 150 15.18 -11.73 14.70
CA LEU A 150 14.61 -12.37 13.51
C LEU A 150 13.16 -11.94 13.30
N ALA A 151 12.78 -11.69 12.04
CA ALA A 151 11.44 -11.20 11.74
C ALA A 151 10.33 -12.16 12.20
N LEU A 152 10.58 -13.47 12.18
CA LEU A 152 9.62 -14.50 12.66
C LEU A 152 9.37 -14.46 14.18
N GLU A 153 10.30 -13.89 14.96
CA GLU A 153 10.22 -13.81 16.42
C GLU A 153 9.42 -12.59 16.91
N LEU A 154 9.11 -11.67 16.00
CA LEU A 154 8.33 -10.49 16.32
C LEU A 154 6.86 -10.85 16.60
N PRO A 155 6.21 -10.18 17.58
CA PRO A 155 4.76 -10.14 17.67
C PRO A 155 4.12 -9.64 16.36
N TYR A 156 2.91 -10.10 16.05
CA TYR A 156 2.22 -9.84 14.80
C TYR A 156 2.15 -8.34 14.43
N GLY A 157 1.77 -7.47 15.37
CA GLY A 157 1.70 -6.03 15.13
C GLY A 157 3.06 -5.40 14.78
N GLN A 158 4.15 -5.94 15.33
CA GLN A 158 5.50 -5.50 14.99
C GLN A 158 5.96 -6.03 13.63
N GLN A 159 5.51 -7.23 13.22
CA GLN A 159 5.73 -7.72 11.86
C GLN A 159 5.04 -6.83 10.83
N ARG A 160 3.82 -6.33 11.11
CA ARG A 160 3.13 -5.34 10.25
C ARG A 160 3.92 -4.03 10.12
N ARG A 161 4.45 -3.51 11.24
CA ARG A 161 5.31 -2.32 11.22
C ARG A 161 6.59 -2.56 10.41
N LEU A 162 7.20 -3.73 10.53
CA LEU A 162 8.39 -4.11 9.76
C LEU A 162 8.09 -4.21 8.25
N GLU A 163 6.92 -4.71 7.86
CA GLU A 163 6.50 -4.75 6.46
C GLU A 163 6.38 -3.34 5.87
N ILE A 164 5.83 -2.39 6.64
CA ILE A 164 5.77 -0.97 6.25
C ILE A 164 7.18 -0.37 6.16
N ALA A 165 8.08 -0.65 7.13
CA ALA A 165 9.48 -0.21 7.07
C ALA A 165 10.16 -0.66 5.78
N ARG A 166 9.96 -1.93 5.43
CA ARG A 166 10.48 -2.52 4.20
C ARG A 166 9.93 -1.86 2.94
N ALA A 167 8.62 -1.56 2.91
CA ALA A 167 8.01 -0.86 1.78
C ALA A 167 8.55 0.57 1.64
N LEU A 168 8.79 1.27 2.76
CA LEU A 168 9.34 2.63 2.79
C LEU A 168 10.81 2.69 2.39
N ALA A 169 11.59 1.62 2.60
CA ALA A 169 12.99 1.55 2.17
C ALA A 169 13.16 1.70 0.66
N GLY A 170 12.09 1.40 -0.09
CA GLY A 170 11.97 1.68 -1.52
C GLY A 170 11.82 3.16 -1.87
N ARG A 171 11.80 4.09 -0.90
CA ARG A 171 11.58 5.53 -1.09
C ARG A 171 10.41 5.83 -2.03
N PRO A 172 9.20 5.30 -1.76
CA PRO A 172 8.07 5.47 -2.65
C PRO A 172 7.57 6.91 -2.67
N SER A 173 7.01 7.33 -3.82
CA SER A 173 6.09 8.46 -3.91
C SER A 173 4.64 8.04 -3.65
N LEU A 174 4.31 6.77 -3.96
CA LEU A 174 3.02 6.12 -3.72
C LEU A 174 3.20 4.84 -2.92
N LEU A 175 2.62 4.81 -1.73
CA LEU A 175 2.57 3.63 -0.86
C LEU A 175 1.15 3.05 -0.88
N LEU A 176 1.03 1.78 -1.24
CA LEU A 176 -0.22 1.02 -1.23
C LEU A 176 -0.24 0.16 0.04
N LEU A 177 -1.20 0.40 0.92
CA LEU A 177 -1.40 -0.36 2.16
C LEU A 177 -2.64 -1.24 2.04
N ASP A 178 -2.44 -2.54 2.13
CA ASP A 178 -3.48 -3.56 1.98
C ASP A 178 -3.84 -4.12 3.37
N GLU A 179 -4.92 -3.62 3.96
CA GLU A 179 -5.43 -3.98 5.28
C GLU A 179 -4.34 -3.97 6.38
N PRO A 180 -3.63 -2.84 6.58
CA PRO A 180 -2.52 -2.81 7.53
C PRO A 180 -2.94 -3.02 8.98
N ALA A 181 -4.19 -2.73 9.34
CA ALA A 181 -4.73 -2.90 10.68
C ALA A 181 -5.36 -4.29 10.92
N ALA A 182 -5.43 -5.16 9.90
CA ALA A 182 -6.03 -6.49 10.04
C ALA A 182 -5.30 -7.32 11.10
N GLY A 183 -6.07 -7.91 12.03
CA GLY A 183 -5.56 -8.75 13.11
C GLY A 183 -4.95 -8.00 14.30
N LEU A 184 -5.00 -6.65 14.31
CA LEU A 184 -4.59 -5.82 15.43
C LEU A 184 -5.78 -5.54 16.34
N ASN A 185 -5.51 -5.31 17.63
CA ASN A 185 -6.52 -4.77 18.52
C ASN A 185 -6.78 -3.27 18.23
N PRO A 186 -7.89 -2.68 18.73
CA PRO A 186 -8.25 -1.29 18.42
C PRO A 186 -7.17 -0.27 18.78
N GLN A 187 -6.45 -0.46 19.89
CA GLN A 187 -5.39 0.45 20.33
C GLN A 187 -4.16 0.34 19.43
N GLU A 188 -3.78 -0.88 19.04
CA GLU A 188 -2.69 -1.12 18.09
C GLU A 188 -3.00 -0.54 16.72
N SER A 189 -4.24 -0.70 16.25
CA SER A 189 -4.73 -0.14 14.98
C SER A 189 -4.64 1.37 14.97
N GLU A 190 -5.14 2.05 16.01
CA GLU A 190 -5.06 3.50 16.16
C GLU A 190 -3.61 3.99 16.20
N ALA A 191 -2.74 3.33 16.99
CA ALA A 191 -1.33 3.67 17.07
C ALA A 191 -0.60 3.48 15.73
N LEU A 192 -0.93 2.42 14.97
CA LEU A 192 -0.38 2.18 13.65
C LEU A 192 -0.83 3.26 12.66
N MET A 193 -2.11 3.61 12.64
CA MET A 193 -2.65 4.64 11.73
C MET A 193 -2.08 6.02 12.04
N HIS A 194 -1.90 6.35 13.32
CA HIS A 194 -1.21 7.59 13.69
C HIS A 194 0.24 7.61 13.19
N THR A 195 0.96 6.50 13.32
CA THR A 195 2.33 6.35 12.78
C THR A 195 2.35 6.52 11.25
N ILE A 196 1.40 5.93 10.52
CA ILE A 196 1.27 6.05 9.07
C ILE A 196 1.04 7.52 8.66
N GLU A 197 0.18 8.24 9.38
CA GLU A 197 -0.06 9.66 9.12
C GLU A 197 1.19 10.52 9.35
N GLN A 198 1.93 10.29 10.44
CA GLN A 198 3.21 10.97 10.69
C GLN A 198 4.25 10.68 9.59
N LEU A 199 4.33 9.44 9.12
CA LEU A 199 5.21 9.04 8.02
C LEU A 199 4.79 9.73 6.72
N ARG A 200 3.49 9.79 6.41
CA ARG A 200 2.95 10.51 5.25
C ARG A 200 3.41 11.96 5.25
N GLU A 201 3.23 12.66 6.37
CA GLU A 201 3.60 14.08 6.48
C GLU A 201 5.11 14.30 6.41
N SER A 202 5.89 13.55 7.20
CA SER A 202 7.33 13.74 7.30
C SER A 202 8.11 13.33 6.04
N LEU A 203 7.58 12.39 5.25
CA LEU A 203 8.21 11.88 4.03
C LEU A 203 7.54 12.41 2.74
N GLY A 204 6.45 13.18 2.85
CA GLY A 204 5.69 13.69 1.69
C GLY A 204 5.04 12.59 0.85
N LEU A 205 4.60 11.49 1.48
CA LEU A 205 4.05 10.31 0.81
C LEU A 205 2.61 10.56 0.34
N THR A 206 2.26 9.95 -0.79
CA THR A 206 0.87 9.67 -1.13
C THR A 206 0.57 8.23 -0.77
N ILE A 207 -0.54 8.00 -0.07
CA ILE A 207 -0.92 6.68 0.42
C ILE A 207 -2.30 6.32 -0.11
N LEU A 208 -2.44 5.13 -0.69
CA LEU A 208 -3.73 4.50 -0.97
C LEU A 208 -3.91 3.33 -0.01
N LEU A 209 -4.95 3.43 0.81
CA LEU A 209 -5.27 2.49 1.87
C LEU A 209 -6.49 1.65 1.50
N ILE A 210 -6.36 0.33 1.49
CA ILE A 210 -7.49 -0.58 1.54
C ILE A 210 -7.70 -0.99 2.99
N GLU A 211 -8.91 -0.82 3.49
CA GLU A 211 -9.36 -1.29 4.80
C GLU A 211 -10.85 -1.66 4.75
N HIS A 212 -11.24 -2.58 5.60
CA HIS A 212 -12.64 -2.97 5.79
C HIS A 212 -13.22 -2.41 7.10
N ASP A 213 -12.38 -1.99 8.05
CA ASP A 213 -12.85 -1.32 9.26
C ASP A 213 -13.15 0.16 8.96
N MET A 214 -14.45 0.48 8.89
CA MET A 214 -14.93 1.83 8.62
C MET A 214 -14.45 2.84 9.66
N LYS A 215 -14.24 2.44 10.93
CA LYS A 215 -13.76 3.35 11.98
C LYS A 215 -12.32 3.81 11.67
N VAL A 216 -11.47 2.86 11.24
CA VAL A 216 -10.09 3.14 10.85
C VAL A 216 -10.07 4.12 9.67
N VAL A 217 -10.81 3.82 8.60
CA VAL A 217 -10.84 4.65 7.39
C VAL A 217 -11.39 6.04 7.65
N MET A 218 -12.52 6.13 8.38
CA MET A 218 -13.16 7.42 8.72
C MET A 218 -12.30 8.28 9.63
N GLY A 219 -11.42 7.66 10.44
CA GLY A 219 -10.54 8.37 11.36
C GLY A 219 -9.31 8.97 10.69
N CYS A 220 -8.84 8.42 9.56
CA CYS A 220 -7.55 8.80 8.96
C CYS A 220 -7.65 9.32 7.51
N CYS A 221 -8.63 8.86 6.70
CA CYS A 221 -8.71 9.23 5.29
C CYS A 221 -9.54 10.49 5.09
N ARG A 222 -8.96 11.49 4.39
CA ARG A 222 -9.68 12.72 4.03
C ARG A 222 -10.61 12.52 2.84
N GLN A 223 -10.26 11.62 1.94
CA GLN A 223 -11.04 11.23 0.77
C GLN A 223 -11.11 9.71 0.69
N ILE A 224 -12.26 9.21 0.31
CA ILE A 224 -12.58 7.80 0.27
C ILE A 224 -13.35 7.53 -1.01
N ALA A 225 -12.95 6.49 -1.76
CA ALA A 225 -13.74 5.92 -2.84
C ALA A 225 -14.31 4.58 -2.39
N VAL A 226 -15.54 4.31 -2.76
CA VAL A 226 -16.24 3.07 -2.45
C VAL A 226 -16.45 2.27 -3.73
N LEU A 227 -15.98 1.03 -3.73
CA LEU A 227 -16.22 0.06 -4.79
C LEU A 227 -17.32 -0.92 -4.35
N ASP A 228 -18.16 -1.29 -5.32
CA ASP A 228 -19.09 -2.38 -5.21
C ASP A 228 -19.16 -3.11 -6.56
N TYR A 229 -18.99 -4.44 -6.57
CA TYR A 229 -18.94 -5.28 -7.79
C TYR A 229 -18.09 -4.70 -8.93
N GLY A 230 -16.92 -4.14 -8.59
CA GLY A 230 -15.97 -3.57 -9.55
C GLY A 230 -16.30 -2.16 -10.05
N VAL A 231 -17.38 -1.54 -9.56
CA VAL A 231 -17.82 -0.20 -9.94
C VAL A 231 -17.61 0.76 -8.77
N LYS A 232 -17.16 1.99 -9.06
CA LYS A 232 -17.12 3.05 -8.04
C LYS A 232 -18.52 3.61 -7.83
N ILE A 233 -19.11 3.36 -6.66
CA ILE A 233 -20.47 3.79 -6.30
C ILE A 233 -20.52 5.16 -5.61
N ALA A 234 -19.43 5.53 -4.93
CA ALA A 234 -19.33 6.81 -4.23
C ALA A 234 -17.86 7.28 -4.12
N GLU A 235 -17.64 8.59 -4.00
CA GLU A 235 -16.35 9.20 -3.68
C GLU A 235 -16.59 10.51 -2.93
N GLY A 236 -15.87 10.73 -1.82
CA GLY A 236 -16.01 11.96 -1.04
C GLY A 236 -15.30 11.90 0.30
N SER A 237 -15.62 12.87 1.16
CA SER A 237 -15.14 12.91 2.55
C SER A 237 -15.74 11.77 3.38
N ALA A 238 -15.10 11.44 4.50
CA ALA A 238 -15.58 10.45 5.45
C ALA A 238 -17.07 10.70 5.84
N THR A 239 -17.44 11.94 6.09
CA THR A 239 -18.82 12.30 6.45
C THR A 239 -19.79 12.07 5.29
N ALA A 240 -19.40 12.41 4.05
CA ALA A 240 -20.24 12.18 2.87
C ALA A 240 -20.47 10.68 2.63
N ILE A 241 -19.40 9.88 2.68
CA ILE A 241 -19.45 8.43 2.48
C ILE A 241 -20.31 7.73 3.55
N ARG A 242 -20.18 8.14 4.82
CA ARG A 242 -20.95 7.55 5.92
C ARG A 242 -22.48 7.70 5.74
N ASN A 243 -22.91 8.79 5.12
CA ASN A 243 -24.32 9.13 4.94
C ASN A 243 -24.87 8.81 3.54
N ASP A 244 -24.05 8.22 2.66
CA ASP A 244 -24.47 7.88 1.30
C ASP A 244 -25.34 6.63 1.32
N PRO A 245 -26.61 6.71 0.85
CA PRO A 245 -27.53 5.55 0.86
C PRO A 245 -26.99 4.35 0.07
N LYS A 246 -26.28 4.57 -1.05
CA LYS A 246 -25.70 3.49 -1.87
C LYS A 246 -24.61 2.75 -1.11
N VAL A 247 -23.82 3.49 -0.32
CA VAL A 247 -22.76 2.89 0.52
C VAL A 247 -23.39 2.05 1.63
N VAL A 248 -24.41 2.59 2.31
CA VAL A 248 -25.14 1.87 3.37
C VAL A 248 -25.76 0.59 2.81
N GLU A 249 -26.41 0.64 1.64
CA GLU A 249 -27.02 -0.52 0.99
C GLU A 249 -25.99 -1.59 0.62
N ALA A 250 -24.84 -1.19 0.06
CA ALA A 250 -23.77 -2.12 -0.32
C ALA A 250 -23.23 -2.91 0.87
N TYR A 251 -23.10 -2.29 2.05
CA TYR A 251 -22.64 -2.98 3.25
C TYR A 251 -23.74 -3.80 3.97
N LEU A 252 -24.99 -3.35 3.94
CA LEU A 252 -26.12 -4.11 4.51
C LEU A 252 -26.42 -5.39 3.71
N GLY A 253 -26.11 -5.41 2.41
CA GLY A 253 -26.25 -6.59 1.55
C GLY A 253 -25.30 -7.73 1.94
N GLU A 254 -24.12 -7.43 2.51
CA GLU A 254 -23.18 -8.47 3.02
C GLU A 254 -23.72 -9.22 4.23
N ASP A 255 -24.37 -8.53 5.18
CA ASP A 255 -24.88 -9.15 6.39
C ASP A 255 -26.00 -10.17 6.10
N VAL A 256 -26.73 -10.01 5.00
CA VAL A 256 -27.81 -10.92 4.59
C VAL A 256 -27.24 -12.20 3.96
N HIS A 257 -26.10 -12.14 3.28
CA HIS A 257 -25.48 -13.33 2.66
C HIS A 257 -24.57 -14.11 3.62
N ALA A 258 -24.02 -13.49 4.66
CA ALA A 258 -23.21 -14.16 5.67
C ALA A 258 -24.04 -14.98 6.69
N GLY A 259 -25.35 -14.74 6.79
CA GLY A 259 -26.28 -15.44 7.70
C GLY A 259 -27.00 -16.66 7.11
N GLY A 260 -26.71 -17.05 5.86
CA GLY A 260 -27.44 -18.05 5.09
C GLY A 260 -26.81 -19.46 5.05
N GLU A 261 -25.66 -19.69 5.68
CA GLU A 261 -25.07 -21.03 5.78
C GLU A 261 -25.02 -21.47 7.27
N SER A 262 -26.08 -22.05 7.73
CA SER A 262 -26.16 -22.84 8.98
C SER A 262 -26.83 -24.19 8.71
#